data_4efef367a92ce10eec3fa436a6fc093d
#
_entry.id   4efef367a92ce10eec3fa436a6fc093d
#
_cell.length_a   1.000
_cell.length_b   1.000
_cell.length_c   1.000
_cell.angle_alpha   90.00
_cell.angle_beta   90.00
_cell.angle_gamma   90.00
#
_symmetry.space_group_name_H-M   'P 1'
#
loop_
_entity.id
_entity.type
_entity.pdbx_description
1 polymer ?
#
loop_
_entity_poly.entity_id
_entity_poly.type
_entity_poly.pdbx_seq_one_letter_code
_entity_poly.pdbx_strand_id
1 'polypeptide(L)'
;GGPGVCTGRRAGGATLLASFGPIMRSDPTSSVPIAAIATAAGRGGIGVVRVSGHALGPIAEGLLGAARARAMTPRVAHYGPFLEADGSEIDRGLALFFPGPHSYTGEDVLEFQGHGGPVVMQLLLRRVLQAGAALGVRLAGPGEFTQRAFLNDKLDLAQAEAVADLIDASTEQAARGATRSLAGAFSRAIHALVEQVVHLRMLVEATLDFPEEEIDFLQRADALGQLARIRTALADVLARAHQGALLRAGMNVVLAGRPNVGKSSLLNALAGAEVAIVTPVAGTTRDKVTQAIQIDGVPVNIIDTAGLRETGDEVERIGIARTWEEVAKADVILHLQTAGHVDALDADIAARLPANVPIVRVVNKIDLAGEGARIERAE
;
A
#
# COMPACT_ATOMS: atom_id res chain seq x y z
N GLY A 1 18.54 -4.25 54.14
CA GLY A 1 17.87 -3.13 53.56
C GLY A 1 18.51 -2.80 52.20
N GLY A 2 17.97 -3.25 51.10
CA GLY A 2 18.40 -2.87 49.76
C GLY A 2 17.20 -2.28 49.02
N PRO A 3 17.35 -1.21 48.19
CA PRO A 3 16.23 -0.56 47.52
C PRO A 3 15.81 -1.36 46.28
N GLY A 4 14.49 -1.53 46.14
CA GLY A 4 13.86 -2.16 44.99
C GLY A 4 13.96 -1.31 43.75
N VAL A 5 14.39 -1.94 42.65
CA VAL A 5 14.39 -1.38 41.30
C VAL A 5 13.01 -1.55 40.68
N CYS A 6 12.28 -0.44 40.48
CA CYS A 6 11.07 -0.41 39.68
C CYS A 6 11.42 -0.53 38.20
N THR A 7 11.19 -1.69 37.60
CA THR A 7 11.24 -1.88 36.14
C THR A 7 9.93 -1.41 35.53
N GLY A 8 9.92 -0.18 35.00
CA GLY A 8 8.84 0.32 34.17
C GLY A 8 8.82 -0.40 32.81
N ARG A 9 7.78 -1.20 32.57
CA ARG A 9 7.46 -1.74 31.25
C ARG A 9 7.09 -0.61 30.31
N ARG A 10 7.94 -0.36 29.33
CA ARG A 10 7.57 0.41 28.13
C ARG A 10 6.73 -0.49 27.22
N ALA A 11 5.47 -0.14 27.08
CA ALA A 11 4.56 -0.75 26.11
C ALA A 11 4.85 -0.24 24.70
N GLY A 12 4.98 -1.17 23.76
CA GLY A 12 4.39 -1.25 22.44
C GLY A 12 4.51 -0.05 21.48
N GLY A 13 5.61 0.01 20.73
CA GLY A 13 5.74 0.86 19.54
C GLY A 13 6.63 0.20 18.50
N ALA A 14 6.32 -1.03 18.08
CA ALA A 14 7.14 -1.72 17.10
C ALA A 14 6.34 -2.81 16.37
N THR A 15 5.37 -2.43 15.54
CA THR A 15 4.69 -3.41 14.68
C THR A 15 4.18 -2.77 13.37
N LEU A 16 5.02 -1.97 12.70
CA LEU A 16 4.70 -1.45 11.35
C LEU A 16 5.85 -1.64 10.34
N LEU A 17 6.90 -2.40 10.70
CA LEU A 17 8.04 -2.65 9.82
C LEU A 17 8.19 -4.13 9.42
N ALA A 18 7.21 -4.98 9.69
CA ALA A 18 7.35 -6.43 9.54
C ALA A 18 6.93 -6.99 8.18
N SER A 19 6.55 -6.18 7.18
CA SER A 19 6.23 -6.66 5.83
C SER A 19 7.28 -6.37 4.77
N PHE A 20 8.31 -5.61 5.10
CA PHE A 20 9.52 -5.57 4.27
C PHE A 20 10.46 -6.65 4.78
N GLY A 21 10.61 -7.74 3.99
CA GLY A 21 11.69 -8.70 4.20
C GLY A 21 13.02 -7.96 4.36
N PRO A 22 14.08 -8.61 4.91
CA PRO A 22 15.32 -7.92 5.23
C PRO A 22 15.72 -7.10 4.03
N ILE A 23 15.78 -5.77 4.20
CA ILE A 23 16.33 -4.85 3.21
C ILE A 23 17.77 -5.31 3.03
N MET A 24 18.01 -6.15 2.02
CA MET A 24 19.35 -6.32 1.53
C MET A 24 19.80 -4.91 1.17
N ARG A 25 20.70 -4.35 1.95
CA ARG A 25 21.48 -3.19 1.53
C ARG A 25 22.22 -3.65 0.29
N SER A 26 21.60 -3.48 -0.88
CA SER A 26 22.32 -3.56 -2.14
C SER A 26 23.34 -2.45 -2.06
N ASP A 27 24.60 -2.84 -2.17
CA ASP A 27 25.72 -1.93 -2.30
C ASP A 27 25.32 -0.88 -3.35
N PRO A 28 25.30 0.44 -3.06
CA PRO A 28 24.93 1.47 -4.03
C PRO A 28 25.82 1.48 -5.27
N THR A 29 26.90 0.70 -5.30
CA THR A 29 27.81 0.52 -6.43
C THR A 29 27.46 -0.66 -7.35
N SER A 30 26.49 -1.50 -7.01
CA SER A 30 26.05 -2.61 -7.89
C SER A 30 24.94 -2.16 -8.85
N SER A 31 25.32 -1.39 -9.85
CA SER A 31 24.43 -0.93 -10.94
C SER A 31 24.18 -2.03 -11.99
N VAL A 32 24.00 -3.28 -11.55
CA VAL A 32 23.63 -4.38 -12.44
C VAL A 32 22.27 -4.08 -13.03
N PRO A 33 22.10 -4.07 -14.37
CA PRO A 33 20.82 -3.81 -14.98
C PRO A 33 19.77 -4.85 -14.57
N ILE A 34 18.53 -4.40 -14.42
CA ILE A 34 17.38 -5.24 -14.09
C ILE A 34 16.35 -5.24 -15.20
N ALA A 35 15.62 -6.34 -15.35
CA ALA A 35 14.55 -6.47 -16.33
C ALA A 35 13.32 -7.16 -15.72
N ALA A 36 12.12 -6.72 -16.14
CA ALA A 36 10.87 -7.38 -15.79
C ALA A 36 9.79 -7.12 -16.83
N ILE A 37 8.75 -7.96 -16.82
CA ILE A 37 7.47 -7.64 -17.45
C ILE A 37 6.80 -6.60 -16.53
N ALA A 38 6.55 -5.39 -17.05
CA ALA A 38 6.04 -4.25 -16.30
C ALA A 38 4.51 -4.10 -16.36
N THR A 39 3.83 -4.93 -17.15
CA THR A 39 2.36 -5.00 -17.25
C THR A 39 1.80 -6.11 -16.38
N ALA A 40 0.54 -5.96 -15.97
CA ALA A 40 -0.17 -6.97 -15.18
C ALA A 40 -0.11 -8.36 -15.84
N ALA A 41 -0.08 -9.40 -15.02
CA ALA A 41 -0.11 -10.78 -15.50
C ALA A 41 -1.45 -11.10 -16.17
N GLY A 42 -1.43 -11.92 -17.24
CA GLY A 42 -2.64 -12.34 -17.94
C GLY A 42 -2.54 -12.10 -19.45
N ARG A 43 -3.70 -12.09 -20.12
CA ARG A 43 -3.80 -11.83 -21.56
C ARG A 43 -4.26 -10.39 -21.78
N GLY A 44 -3.42 -9.60 -22.45
CA GLY A 44 -3.74 -8.21 -22.82
C GLY A 44 -3.42 -7.94 -24.28
N GLY A 45 -3.93 -6.86 -24.84
CA GLY A 45 -3.55 -6.41 -26.18
C GLY A 45 -2.11 -5.96 -26.26
N ILE A 46 -1.58 -5.37 -25.18
CA ILE A 46 -0.20 -4.85 -25.07
C ILE A 46 0.45 -5.40 -23.81
N GLY A 47 1.73 -5.76 -23.95
CA GLY A 47 2.61 -6.07 -22.82
C GLY A 47 3.93 -5.31 -22.94
N VAL A 48 4.54 -5.00 -21.80
CA VAL A 48 5.77 -4.20 -21.72
C VAL A 48 6.83 -4.97 -20.97
N VAL A 49 8.01 -5.15 -21.57
CA VAL A 49 9.23 -5.55 -20.89
C VAL A 49 10.06 -4.30 -20.65
N ARG A 50 10.38 -4.01 -19.40
CA ARG A 50 11.20 -2.86 -18.98
C ARG A 50 12.56 -3.31 -18.49
N VAL A 51 13.58 -2.55 -18.87
CA VAL A 51 14.97 -2.72 -18.43
C VAL A 51 15.43 -1.40 -17.81
N SER A 52 16.13 -1.45 -16.68
CA SER A 52 16.78 -0.28 -16.06
C SER A 52 18.22 -0.60 -15.70
N GLY A 53 19.12 0.34 -15.93
CA GLY A 53 20.54 0.22 -15.64
C GLY A 53 21.38 1.17 -16.47
N HIS A 54 22.68 0.95 -16.52
CA HIS A 54 23.60 1.75 -17.33
C HIS A 54 24.06 0.99 -18.57
N ALA A 55 24.43 1.75 -19.63
CA ALA A 55 24.99 1.21 -20.85
C ALA A 55 24.15 0.13 -21.54
N LEU A 56 22.84 0.33 -21.65
CA LEU A 56 21.88 -0.65 -22.19
C LEU A 56 21.98 -0.89 -23.72
N GLY A 57 22.93 -0.27 -24.40
CA GLY A 57 23.15 -0.41 -25.85
C GLY A 57 23.19 -1.86 -26.36
N PRO A 58 23.95 -2.79 -25.75
CA PRO A 58 23.96 -4.19 -26.18
C PRO A 58 22.61 -4.88 -26.16
N ILE A 59 21.75 -4.53 -25.21
CA ILE A 59 20.37 -5.06 -25.11
C ILE A 59 19.52 -4.52 -26.29
N ALA A 60 19.60 -3.21 -26.52
CA ALA A 60 18.91 -2.60 -27.66
C ALA A 60 19.37 -3.20 -28.98
N GLU A 61 20.69 -3.37 -29.19
CA GLU A 61 21.24 -4.00 -30.41
C GLU A 61 20.81 -5.46 -30.56
N GLY A 62 20.76 -6.21 -29.46
CA GLY A 62 20.34 -7.61 -29.45
C GLY A 62 18.89 -7.83 -29.86
N LEU A 63 17.98 -6.92 -29.46
CA LEU A 63 16.54 -7.02 -29.75
C LEU A 63 16.12 -6.30 -31.03
N LEU A 64 16.80 -5.23 -31.42
CA LEU A 64 16.38 -4.38 -32.53
C LEU A 64 17.29 -4.52 -33.77
N GLY A 65 18.44 -5.12 -33.62
CA GLY A 65 19.54 -5.08 -34.59
C GLY A 65 20.30 -3.75 -34.51
N ALA A 66 21.61 -3.79 -34.82
CA ALA A 66 22.54 -2.68 -34.60
C ALA A 66 22.14 -1.37 -35.31
N ALA A 67 21.60 -1.44 -36.52
CA ALA A 67 21.19 -0.25 -37.27
C ALA A 67 20.02 0.50 -36.60
N ARG A 68 18.99 -0.24 -36.14
CA ARG A 68 17.82 0.35 -35.48
C ARG A 68 18.17 0.83 -34.07
N ALA A 69 18.98 0.08 -33.33
CA ALA A 69 19.41 0.50 -32.00
C ALA A 69 20.16 1.83 -32.02
N ARG A 70 21.07 2.01 -33.01
CA ARG A 70 21.80 3.29 -33.18
C ARG A 70 20.93 4.44 -33.66
N ALA A 71 19.83 4.16 -34.34
CA ALA A 71 18.86 5.15 -34.80
C ALA A 71 17.82 5.54 -33.73
N MET A 72 17.86 4.91 -32.54
CA MET A 72 16.92 5.25 -31.46
C MET A 72 17.10 6.68 -30.98
N THR A 73 16.04 7.45 -31.08
CA THR A 73 15.96 8.79 -30.51
C THR A 73 15.33 8.72 -29.12
N PRO A 74 15.92 9.34 -28.09
CA PRO A 74 15.34 9.35 -26.75
C PRO A 74 13.89 9.82 -26.73
N ARG A 75 13.03 9.10 -26.02
CA ARG A 75 11.58 9.38 -25.82
C ARG A 75 10.74 9.38 -27.10
N VAL A 76 11.29 8.82 -28.19
CA VAL A 76 10.53 8.59 -29.43
C VAL A 76 10.22 7.10 -29.54
N ALA A 77 8.99 6.78 -29.91
CA ALA A 77 8.56 5.40 -30.14
C ALA A 77 9.07 4.90 -31.51
N HIS A 78 9.84 3.81 -31.49
CA HIS A 78 10.39 3.18 -32.67
C HIS A 78 9.67 1.88 -32.97
N TYR A 79 8.82 1.82 -33.99
CA TYR A 79 8.12 0.62 -34.39
C TYR A 79 8.99 -0.35 -35.19
N GLY A 80 8.87 -1.65 -34.95
CA GLY A 80 9.49 -2.68 -35.77
C GLY A 80 9.64 -4.03 -35.05
N PRO A 81 10.32 -5.02 -35.69
CA PRO A 81 10.51 -6.35 -35.11
C PRO A 81 11.42 -6.36 -33.90
N PHE A 82 11.11 -7.24 -32.96
CA PHE A 82 11.98 -7.71 -31.89
C PHE A 82 12.58 -9.05 -32.32
N LEU A 83 13.88 -9.20 -32.19
CA LEU A 83 14.64 -10.28 -32.82
C LEU A 83 15.18 -11.29 -31.79
N GLU A 84 15.07 -12.57 -32.11
CA GLU A 84 15.83 -13.65 -31.46
C GLU A 84 17.33 -13.56 -31.80
N ALA A 85 18.15 -14.44 -31.20
CA ALA A 85 19.57 -14.48 -31.43
C ALA A 85 19.99 -14.89 -32.85
N ASP A 86 19.13 -15.66 -33.51
CA ASP A 86 19.31 -16.11 -34.90
C ASP A 86 18.77 -15.10 -35.95
N GLY A 87 18.21 -13.98 -35.48
CA GLY A 87 17.63 -12.96 -36.33
C GLY A 87 16.15 -13.19 -36.70
N SER A 88 15.53 -14.29 -36.26
CA SER A 88 14.09 -14.50 -36.43
C SER A 88 13.26 -13.52 -35.58
N GLU A 89 12.04 -13.21 -36.01
CA GLU A 89 11.17 -12.29 -35.30
C GLU A 89 10.46 -13.00 -34.14
N ILE A 90 10.53 -12.41 -32.93
CA ILE A 90 9.75 -12.80 -31.76
C ILE A 90 8.35 -12.19 -31.85
N ASP A 91 8.31 -10.86 -32.11
CA ASP A 91 7.12 -10.04 -32.17
C ASP A 91 7.42 -8.73 -32.88
N ARG A 92 6.39 -7.89 -33.11
CA ARG A 92 6.51 -6.53 -33.62
C ARG A 92 5.84 -5.55 -32.66
N GLY A 93 6.55 -4.45 -32.36
CA GLY A 93 6.04 -3.49 -31.40
C GLY A 93 6.83 -2.20 -31.35
N LEU A 94 6.71 -1.50 -30.25
CA LEU A 94 7.38 -0.24 -30.00
C LEU A 94 8.55 -0.43 -29.04
N ALA A 95 9.69 0.19 -29.37
CA ALA A 95 10.81 0.32 -28.45
C ALA A 95 10.97 1.79 -28.08
N LEU A 96 11.18 2.05 -26.78
CA LEU A 96 11.43 3.40 -26.23
C LEU A 96 12.70 3.38 -25.39
N PHE A 97 13.45 4.48 -25.47
CA PHE A 97 14.62 4.72 -24.67
C PHE A 97 14.49 6.02 -23.87
N PHE A 98 14.75 5.92 -22.58
CA PHE A 98 14.74 7.05 -21.65
C PHE A 98 16.12 7.15 -20.99
N PRO A 99 16.98 8.08 -21.45
CA PRO A 99 18.30 8.25 -20.84
C PRO A 99 18.19 8.82 -19.42
N GLY A 100 19.04 8.33 -18.53
CA GLY A 100 19.25 8.92 -17.21
C GLY A 100 19.79 10.36 -17.32
N PRO A 101 19.58 11.21 -16.31
CA PRO A 101 18.77 11.00 -15.10
C PRO A 101 17.26 11.24 -15.31
N HIS A 102 16.82 11.57 -16.53
CA HIS A 102 15.42 11.92 -16.83
C HIS A 102 14.59 10.70 -17.25
N SER A 103 14.62 9.67 -16.43
CA SER A 103 13.85 8.43 -16.54
C SER A 103 13.09 8.14 -15.24
N TYR A 104 12.35 7.04 -15.18
CA TYR A 104 11.63 6.64 -13.98
C TYR A 104 12.57 6.32 -12.81
N THR A 105 13.61 5.55 -13.06
CA THR A 105 14.58 5.10 -12.03
C THR A 105 15.74 6.07 -11.81
N GLY A 106 15.92 7.08 -12.69
CA GLY A 106 17.11 7.92 -12.72
C GLY A 106 18.27 7.28 -13.51
N GLU A 107 18.19 5.98 -13.85
CA GLU A 107 19.13 5.26 -14.73
C GLU A 107 18.63 5.33 -16.17
N ASP A 108 19.38 4.75 -17.13
CA ASP A 108 18.84 4.50 -18.46
C ASP A 108 17.70 3.48 -18.37
N VAL A 109 16.61 3.71 -19.11
CA VAL A 109 15.47 2.78 -19.18
C VAL A 109 15.15 2.47 -20.63
N LEU A 110 15.03 1.17 -20.94
CA LEU A 110 14.50 0.67 -22.20
C LEU A 110 13.14 0.01 -21.95
N GLU A 111 12.19 0.27 -22.83
CA GLU A 111 10.90 -0.43 -22.86
C GLU A 111 10.67 -1.05 -24.23
N PHE A 112 10.26 -2.31 -24.22
CA PHE A 112 9.84 -3.08 -25.39
C PHE A 112 8.36 -3.41 -25.23
N GLN A 113 7.52 -2.77 -26.02
CA GLN A 113 6.06 -2.88 -25.96
C GLN A 113 5.61 -3.76 -27.14
N GLY A 114 5.24 -5.00 -26.85
CA GLY A 114 4.74 -5.99 -27.80
C GLY A 114 3.31 -6.43 -27.51
N HIS A 115 2.88 -7.55 -28.11
CA HIS A 115 1.60 -8.14 -27.78
C HIS A 115 1.62 -8.77 -26.38
N GLY A 116 0.58 -8.50 -25.58
CA GLY A 116 0.49 -8.86 -24.17
C GLY A 116 0.13 -10.33 -23.90
N GLY A 117 0.49 -11.24 -24.81
CA GLY A 117 0.36 -12.68 -24.57
C GLY A 117 1.46 -13.17 -23.60
N PRO A 118 1.14 -14.01 -22.59
CA PRO A 118 2.13 -14.47 -21.61
C PRO A 118 3.36 -15.10 -22.23
N VAL A 119 3.19 -15.86 -23.31
CA VAL A 119 4.31 -16.53 -24.02
C VAL A 119 5.21 -15.50 -24.70
N VAL A 120 4.61 -14.52 -25.41
CA VAL A 120 5.37 -13.46 -26.10
C VAL A 120 6.19 -12.65 -25.09
N MET A 121 5.59 -12.26 -23.96
CA MET A 121 6.28 -11.53 -22.91
C MET A 121 7.43 -12.32 -22.29
N GLN A 122 7.28 -13.62 -22.10
CA GLN A 122 8.34 -14.50 -21.61
C GLN A 122 9.48 -14.63 -22.63
N LEU A 123 9.16 -14.74 -23.94
CA LEU A 123 10.16 -14.77 -25.01
C LEU A 123 10.96 -13.46 -25.04
N LEU A 124 10.30 -12.30 -25.00
CA LEU A 124 10.95 -11.00 -24.97
C LEU A 124 11.83 -10.84 -23.73
N LEU A 125 11.33 -11.18 -22.53
CA LEU A 125 12.12 -11.09 -21.31
C LEU A 125 13.33 -12.00 -21.32
N ARG A 126 13.18 -13.25 -21.76
CA ARG A 126 14.29 -14.19 -21.94
C ARG A 126 15.35 -13.63 -22.90
N ARG A 127 14.91 -13.04 -24.03
CA ARG A 127 15.80 -12.45 -25.01
C ARG A 127 16.57 -11.24 -24.46
N VAL A 128 15.91 -10.39 -23.67
CA VAL A 128 16.54 -9.28 -22.93
C VAL A 128 17.65 -9.80 -22.02
N LEU A 129 17.38 -10.83 -21.20
CA LEU A 129 18.36 -11.42 -20.30
C LEU A 129 19.55 -12.02 -21.06
N GLN A 130 19.31 -12.68 -22.19
CA GLN A 130 20.38 -13.23 -23.07
C GLN A 130 21.24 -12.12 -23.67
N ALA A 131 20.61 -11.09 -24.26
CA ALA A 131 21.32 -9.97 -24.89
C ALA A 131 22.13 -9.16 -23.86
N GLY A 132 21.64 -9.08 -22.63
CA GLY A 132 22.27 -8.38 -21.51
C GLY A 132 23.21 -9.25 -20.68
N ALA A 133 23.47 -10.52 -21.04
CA ALA A 133 24.25 -11.43 -20.21
C ALA A 133 25.66 -10.89 -19.88
N ALA A 134 26.32 -10.23 -20.83
CA ALA A 134 27.61 -9.60 -20.63
C ALA A 134 27.59 -8.41 -19.66
N LEU A 135 26.43 -7.79 -19.47
CA LEU A 135 26.18 -6.71 -18.51
C LEU A 135 25.75 -7.25 -17.15
N GLY A 136 25.56 -8.57 -17.02
CA GLY A 136 25.04 -9.20 -15.82
C GLY A 136 23.56 -8.95 -15.55
N VAL A 137 22.75 -8.61 -16.58
CA VAL A 137 21.32 -8.34 -16.42
C VAL A 137 20.62 -9.48 -15.69
N ARG A 138 19.82 -9.12 -14.69
CA ARG A 138 19.02 -10.07 -13.91
C ARG A 138 17.53 -9.67 -13.87
N LEU A 139 16.70 -10.58 -13.40
CA LEU A 139 15.32 -10.26 -13.09
C LEU A 139 15.24 -9.23 -11.96
N ALA A 140 14.34 -8.27 -12.11
CA ALA A 140 14.01 -7.32 -11.04
C ALA A 140 13.31 -8.04 -9.89
N GLY A 141 13.64 -7.68 -8.66
CA GLY A 141 12.85 -8.02 -7.48
C GLY A 141 11.51 -7.24 -7.45
N PRO A 142 10.54 -7.68 -6.63
CA PRO A 142 9.30 -6.94 -6.45
C PRO A 142 9.55 -5.49 -6.01
N GLY A 143 8.96 -4.52 -6.73
CA GLY A 143 9.10 -3.09 -6.44
C GLY A 143 10.48 -2.47 -6.75
N GLU A 144 11.45 -3.22 -7.31
CA GLU A 144 12.84 -2.77 -7.44
C GLU A 144 13.00 -1.54 -8.34
N PHE A 145 12.18 -1.36 -9.38
CA PHE A 145 12.23 -0.12 -10.19
C PHE A 145 11.89 1.12 -9.35
N THR A 146 10.87 1.03 -8.50
CA THR A 146 10.46 2.12 -7.59
C THR A 146 11.50 2.32 -6.48
N GLN A 147 12.10 1.24 -5.97
CA GLN A 147 13.20 1.30 -5.01
C GLN A 147 14.41 2.06 -5.60
N ARG A 148 14.78 1.79 -6.86
CA ARG A 148 15.85 2.52 -7.55
C ARG A 148 15.49 3.98 -7.77
N ALA A 149 14.23 4.28 -8.12
CA ALA A 149 13.76 5.66 -8.22
C ALA A 149 13.92 6.41 -6.89
N PHE A 150 13.60 5.77 -5.76
CA PHE A 150 13.84 6.34 -4.43
C PHE A 150 15.32 6.54 -4.12
N LEU A 151 16.17 5.52 -4.36
CA LEU A 151 17.61 5.58 -4.12
C LEU A 151 18.34 6.62 -4.99
N ASN A 152 17.79 6.94 -6.16
CA ASN A 152 18.30 7.95 -7.10
C ASN A 152 17.59 9.31 -6.96
N ASP A 153 16.93 9.59 -5.81
CA ASP A 153 16.26 10.85 -5.48
C ASP A 153 15.21 11.29 -6.53
N LYS A 154 14.60 10.34 -7.25
CA LYS A 154 13.49 10.60 -8.19
C LYS A 154 12.15 10.69 -7.47
N LEU A 155 12.00 9.93 -6.42
CA LEU A 155 10.84 9.85 -5.54
C LEU A 155 11.31 9.91 -4.08
N ASP A 156 10.55 10.53 -3.22
CA ASP A 156 10.70 10.34 -1.79
C ASP A 156 9.97 9.05 -1.32
N LEU A 157 10.14 8.68 -0.04
CA LEU A 157 9.56 7.44 0.49
C LEU A 157 8.03 7.42 0.39
N ALA A 158 7.37 8.53 0.71
CA ALA A 158 5.91 8.63 0.64
C ALA A 158 5.39 8.52 -0.81
N GLN A 159 6.13 9.09 -1.76
CA GLN A 159 5.83 8.95 -3.19
C GLN A 159 6.07 7.51 -3.69
N ALA A 160 7.13 6.86 -3.22
CA ALA A 160 7.42 5.46 -3.58
C ALA A 160 6.33 4.51 -3.05
N GLU A 161 5.86 4.70 -1.81
CA GLU A 161 4.72 3.97 -1.26
C GLU A 161 3.43 4.25 -2.03
N ALA A 162 3.20 5.52 -2.42
CA ALA A 162 2.01 5.91 -3.17
C ALA A 162 1.92 5.26 -4.56
N VAL A 163 3.04 4.83 -5.18
CA VAL A 163 3.01 4.05 -6.42
C VAL A 163 2.34 2.69 -6.18
N ALA A 164 2.71 1.99 -5.11
CA ALA A 164 2.09 0.72 -4.75
C ALA A 164 0.61 0.91 -4.40
N ASP A 165 0.30 1.91 -3.58
CA ASP A 165 -1.07 2.24 -3.19
C ASP A 165 -1.97 2.55 -4.39
N LEU A 166 -1.43 3.22 -5.43
CA LEU A 166 -2.17 3.52 -6.64
C LEU A 166 -2.46 2.27 -7.49
N ILE A 167 -1.52 1.32 -7.53
CA ILE A 167 -1.68 0.05 -8.25
C ILE A 167 -2.71 -0.83 -7.54
N ASP A 168 -2.68 -0.86 -6.19
CA ASP A 168 -3.54 -1.71 -5.36
C ASP A 168 -4.90 -1.05 -5.04
N ALA A 169 -5.12 0.20 -5.45
CA ALA A 169 -6.33 0.95 -5.14
C ALA A 169 -7.59 0.24 -5.66
N SER A 170 -8.49 -0.12 -4.74
CA SER A 170 -9.75 -0.80 -5.02
C SER A 170 -10.94 0.16 -5.16
N THR A 171 -10.76 1.46 -4.83
CA THR A 171 -11.79 2.50 -4.92
C THR A 171 -11.27 3.76 -5.60
N GLU A 172 -12.17 4.56 -6.17
CA GLU A 172 -11.81 5.85 -6.77
C GLU A 172 -11.18 6.79 -5.75
N GLN A 173 -11.68 6.82 -4.52
CA GLN A 173 -11.15 7.67 -3.46
C GLN A 173 -9.75 7.24 -3.03
N ALA A 174 -9.48 5.93 -2.93
CA ALA A 174 -8.15 5.40 -2.69
C ALA A 174 -7.16 5.81 -3.79
N ALA A 175 -7.54 5.62 -5.07
CA ALA A 175 -6.72 6.01 -6.20
C ALA A 175 -6.43 7.52 -6.23
N ARG A 176 -7.44 8.36 -5.97
CA ARG A 176 -7.26 9.83 -5.86
C ARG A 176 -6.36 10.22 -4.69
N GLY A 177 -6.46 9.50 -3.56
CA GLY A 177 -5.59 9.68 -2.39
C GLY A 177 -4.14 9.37 -2.72
N ALA A 178 -3.87 8.20 -3.30
CA ALA A 178 -2.56 7.78 -3.75
C ALA A 178 -1.96 8.75 -4.79
N THR A 179 -2.76 9.20 -5.77
CA THR A 179 -2.32 10.19 -6.76
C THR A 179 -1.89 11.51 -6.11
N ARG A 180 -2.62 12.00 -5.10
CA ARG A 180 -2.22 13.22 -4.36
C ARG A 180 -0.93 13.01 -3.57
N SER A 181 -0.74 11.83 -2.96
CA SER A 181 0.50 11.49 -2.26
C SER A 181 1.68 11.40 -3.24
N LEU A 182 1.48 10.74 -4.39
CA LEU A 182 2.48 10.66 -5.47
C LEU A 182 2.86 12.06 -6.01
N ALA A 183 1.91 12.99 -6.07
CA ALA A 183 2.16 14.40 -6.41
C ALA A 183 2.88 15.18 -5.28
N GLY A 184 3.30 14.52 -4.20
CA GLY A 184 4.09 15.09 -3.10
C GLY A 184 3.28 15.92 -2.10
N ALA A 185 1.96 15.80 -2.05
CA ALA A 185 1.15 16.59 -1.12
C ALA A 185 1.46 16.27 0.35
N PHE A 186 1.65 14.99 0.68
CA PHE A 186 2.03 14.56 2.02
C PHE A 186 3.45 14.99 2.37
N SER A 187 4.41 14.79 1.47
CA SER A 187 5.81 15.18 1.66
C SER A 187 5.96 16.68 1.92
N ARG A 188 5.25 17.52 1.15
CA ARG A 188 5.25 18.98 1.41
C ARG A 188 4.72 19.34 2.80
N ALA A 189 3.69 18.66 3.28
CA ALA A 189 3.15 18.90 4.62
C ALA A 189 4.16 18.52 5.72
N ILE A 190 4.86 17.38 5.55
CA ILE A 190 5.93 16.96 6.47
C ILE A 190 7.11 17.92 6.42
N HIS A 191 7.59 18.34 5.25
CA HIS A 191 8.70 19.30 5.13
C HIS A 191 8.37 20.62 5.80
N ALA A 192 7.16 21.16 5.59
CA ALA A 192 6.73 22.39 6.26
C ALA A 192 6.70 22.25 7.80
N LEU A 193 6.33 21.08 8.33
CA LEU A 193 6.38 20.80 9.76
C LEU A 193 7.82 20.72 10.25
N VAL A 194 8.70 20.03 9.52
CA VAL A 194 10.15 19.92 9.84
C VAL A 194 10.80 21.29 9.88
N GLU A 195 10.53 22.15 8.89
CA GLU A 195 11.06 23.53 8.87
C GLU A 195 10.65 24.34 10.12
N GLN A 196 9.39 24.22 10.56
CA GLN A 196 8.92 24.87 11.77
C GLN A 196 9.65 24.34 13.02
N VAL A 197 9.86 23.03 13.12
CA VAL A 197 10.61 22.41 14.23
C VAL A 197 12.06 22.86 14.23
N VAL A 198 12.72 22.85 13.05
CA VAL A 198 14.12 23.31 12.89
C VAL A 198 14.24 24.78 13.28
N HIS A 199 13.30 25.62 12.86
CA HIS A 199 13.30 27.04 13.24
C HIS A 199 13.17 27.25 14.76
N LEU A 200 12.22 26.55 15.40
CA LEU A 200 12.05 26.60 16.85
C LEU A 200 13.31 26.09 17.58
N ARG A 201 13.91 25.00 17.11
CA ARG A 201 15.16 24.46 17.66
C ARG A 201 16.28 25.49 17.59
N MET A 202 16.46 26.15 16.45
CA MET A 202 17.48 27.16 16.26
C MET A 202 17.31 28.33 17.26
N LEU A 203 16.06 28.78 17.52
CA LEU A 203 15.78 29.81 18.51
C LEU A 203 16.15 29.38 19.93
N VAL A 204 15.86 28.12 20.30
CA VAL A 204 16.21 27.57 21.61
C VAL A 204 17.71 27.40 21.75
N GLU A 205 18.42 26.85 20.75
CA GLU A 205 19.86 26.67 20.73
C GLU A 205 20.59 28.04 20.86
N ALA A 206 20.14 29.05 20.11
CA ALA A 206 20.71 30.40 20.20
C ALA A 206 20.61 30.99 21.62
N THR A 207 19.53 30.70 22.34
CA THR A 207 19.35 31.16 23.73
C THR A 207 20.30 30.45 24.72
N LEU A 208 20.62 29.18 24.44
CA LEU A 208 21.55 28.39 25.25
C LEU A 208 23.02 28.80 25.02
N ASP A 209 23.34 29.14 23.76
CA ASP A 209 24.69 29.55 23.36
C ASP A 209 25.06 30.99 23.84
N PHE A 210 24.06 31.86 24.02
CA PHE A 210 24.23 33.24 24.44
C PHE A 210 23.43 33.54 25.72
N PRO A 211 23.77 32.93 26.86
CA PRO A 211 23.01 33.04 28.10
C PRO A 211 23.06 34.45 28.74
N GLU A 212 23.95 35.31 28.29
CA GLU A 212 24.07 36.70 28.76
C GLU A 212 23.08 37.66 28.07
N GLU A 213 22.49 37.25 26.96
CA GLU A 213 21.40 37.99 26.33
C GLU A 213 20.08 37.61 27.01
N GLU A 214 19.44 38.61 27.61
CA GLU A 214 18.29 38.47 28.52
C GLU A 214 17.20 37.51 28.03
N ILE A 215 16.57 36.79 28.99
CA ILE A 215 15.43 35.84 28.87
C ILE A 215 14.27 36.32 27.94
N ASP A 216 14.22 37.60 27.62
CA ASP A 216 13.23 38.26 26.79
C ASP A 216 13.24 37.81 25.31
N PHE A 217 14.31 37.14 24.81
CA PHE A 217 14.43 36.72 23.43
C PHE A 217 13.44 35.61 23.06
N LEU A 218 13.25 34.58 23.90
CA LEU A 218 12.28 33.51 23.67
C LEU A 218 10.82 34.00 23.76
N GLN A 219 10.57 35.02 24.65
CA GLN A 219 9.25 35.65 24.76
C GLN A 219 8.97 36.52 23.52
N ARG A 220 9.91 37.34 23.06
CA ARG A 220 9.79 38.13 21.83
C ARG A 220 9.62 37.28 20.61
N ALA A 221 10.29 36.13 20.56
CA ALA A 221 10.15 35.18 19.45
C ALA A 221 8.87 34.33 19.53
N ASP A 222 8.02 34.47 20.55
CA ASP A 222 6.81 33.68 20.78
C ASP A 222 7.05 32.14 20.65
N ALA A 223 8.11 31.64 21.31
CA ALA A 223 8.54 30.26 21.23
C ALA A 223 7.44 29.28 21.67
N LEU A 224 6.66 29.60 22.71
CA LEU A 224 5.54 28.77 23.16
C LEU A 224 4.39 28.79 22.18
N GLY A 225 4.09 29.92 21.56
CA GLY A 225 3.10 30.02 20.50
C GLY A 225 3.53 29.24 19.22
N GLN A 226 4.81 29.29 18.88
CA GLN A 226 5.37 28.45 17.80
C GLN A 226 5.21 26.97 18.11
N LEU A 227 5.53 26.52 19.33
CA LEU A 227 5.34 25.13 19.75
C LEU A 227 3.88 24.71 19.69
N ALA A 228 2.95 25.58 20.12
CA ALA A 228 1.52 25.31 20.02
C ALA A 228 1.06 25.14 18.55
N ARG A 229 1.52 26.00 17.64
CA ARG A 229 1.26 25.90 16.20
C ARG A 229 1.80 24.59 15.60
N ILE A 230 3.04 24.20 15.95
CA ILE A 230 3.66 22.93 15.52
C ILE A 230 2.81 21.74 15.99
N ARG A 231 2.36 21.75 17.26
CA ARG A 231 1.50 20.67 17.79
C ARG A 231 0.17 20.56 17.04
N THR A 232 -0.46 21.69 16.71
CA THR A 232 -1.69 21.71 15.92
C THR A 232 -1.44 21.18 14.51
N ALA A 233 -0.40 21.64 13.83
CA ALA A 233 -0.05 21.17 12.50
C ALA A 233 0.28 19.66 12.48
N LEU A 234 0.96 19.16 13.52
CA LEU A 234 1.23 17.73 13.66
C LEU A 234 -0.08 16.93 13.84
N ALA A 235 -1.00 17.40 14.68
CA ALA A 235 -2.29 16.75 14.88
C ALA A 235 -3.09 16.68 13.57
N ASP A 236 -3.10 17.75 12.78
CA ASP A 236 -3.75 17.78 11.46
C ASP A 236 -3.12 16.80 10.46
N VAL A 237 -1.78 16.69 10.43
CA VAL A 237 -1.08 15.72 9.59
C VAL A 237 -1.42 14.30 9.99
N LEU A 238 -1.41 13.99 11.30
CA LEU A 238 -1.77 12.67 11.83
C LEU A 238 -3.22 12.30 11.51
N ALA A 239 -4.16 13.22 11.64
CA ALA A 239 -5.56 12.98 11.30
C ALA A 239 -5.74 12.64 9.81
N ARG A 240 -5.06 13.38 8.91
CA ARG A 240 -5.07 13.10 7.46
C ARG A 240 -4.39 11.78 7.12
N ALA A 241 -3.28 11.44 7.77
CA ALA A 241 -2.58 10.18 7.59
C ALA A 241 -3.47 8.99 8.00
N HIS A 242 -4.20 9.11 9.12
CA HIS A 242 -5.16 8.10 9.56
C HIS A 242 -6.29 7.89 8.54
N GLN A 243 -6.89 8.99 8.03
CA GLN A 243 -7.89 8.90 6.96
C GLN A 243 -7.34 8.26 5.68
N GLY A 244 -6.11 8.59 5.30
CA GLY A 244 -5.42 7.97 4.17
C GLY A 244 -5.20 6.47 4.36
N ALA A 245 -4.83 6.05 5.57
CA ALA A 245 -4.65 4.64 5.91
C ALA A 245 -5.97 3.84 5.79
N LEU A 246 -7.11 4.41 6.24
CA LEU A 246 -8.43 3.81 6.07
C LEU A 246 -8.83 3.66 4.60
N LEU A 247 -8.53 4.65 3.77
CA LEU A 247 -8.81 4.58 2.33
C LEU A 247 -7.93 3.54 1.61
N ARG A 248 -6.71 3.30 2.10
CA ARG A 248 -5.77 2.34 1.55
C ARG A 248 -6.08 0.90 1.99
N ALA A 249 -6.11 0.66 3.29
CA ALA A 249 -6.28 -0.67 3.88
C ALA A 249 -7.75 -1.12 3.92
N GLY A 250 -8.68 -0.18 3.85
CA GLY A 250 -10.08 -0.40 4.17
C GLY A 250 -10.33 -0.44 5.67
N MET A 251 -11.60 -0.41 6.05
CA MET A 251 -12.06 -0.59 7.41
C MET A 251 -12.40 -2.07 7.65
N ASN A 252 -11.81 -2.68 8.65
CA ASN A 252 -12.10 -4.05 9.04
C ASN A 252 -13.33 -4.10 9.96
N VAL A 253 -14.43 -4.62 9.46
CA VAL A 253 -15.71 -4.70 10.15
C VAL A 253 -16.04 -6.15 10.47
N VAL A 254 -16.12 -6.49 11.76
CA VAL A 254 -16.48 -7.83 12.22
C VAL A 254 -18.01 -7.92 12.39
N LEU A 255 -18.63 -8.90 11.73
CA LEU A 255 -20.04 -9.25 11.95
C LEU A 255 -20.13 -10.30 13.04
N ALA A 256 -20.61 -9.91 14.21
CA ALA A 256 -20.85 -10.79 15.35
C ALA A 256 -22.35 -10.98 15.63
N GLY A 257 -22.73 -12.15 16.13
CA GLY A 257 -24.11 -12.45 16.51
C GLY A 257 -24.47 -13.92 16.35
N ARG A 258 -25.56 -14.36 16.98
CA ARG A 258 -26.02 -15.76 16.94
C ARG A 258 -26.31 -16.26 15.53
N PRO A 259 -26.36 -17.58 15.31
CA PRO A 259 -26.86 -18.13 14.04
C PRO A 259 -28.27 -17.61 13.72
N ASN A 260 -28.54 -17.44 12.44
CA ASN A 260 -29.86 -17.01 11.93
C ASN A 260 -30.34 -15.62 12.38
N VAL A 261 -29.49 -14.78 12.97
CA VAL A 261 -29.82 -13.38 13.30
C VAL A 261 -29.89 -12.49 12.06
N GLY A 262 -29.42 -12.97 10.90
CA GLY A 262 -29.49 -12.28 9.62
C GLY A 262 -28.15 -11.69 9.14
N LYS A 263 -27.00 -12.21 9.62
CA LYS A 263 -25.66 -11.78 9.17
C LYS A 263 -25.50 -11.86 7.65
N SER A 264 -25.80 -13.02 7.07
CA SER A 264 -25.70 -13.22 5.62
C SER A 264 -26.70 -12.35 4.83
N SER A 265 -27.88 -12.07 5.40
CA SER A 265 -28.85 -11.17 4.76
C SER A 265 -28.36 -9.72 4.75
N LEU A 266 -27.77 -9.26 5.85
CA LEU A 266 -27.14 -7.95 5.92
C LEU A 266 -25.96 -7.85 4.94
N LEU A 267 -25.12 -8.88 4.91
CA LEU A 267 -23.97 -8.96 3.99
C LEU A 267 -24.41 -8.86 2.53
N ASN A 268 -25.43 -9.63 2.15
CA ASN A 268 -25.97 -9.60 0.78
C ASN A 268 -26.64 -8.25 0.45
N ALA A 269 -27.29 -7.61 1.41
CA ALA A 269 -27.86 -6.29 1.22
C ALA A 269 -26.79 -5.22 1.05
N LEU A 270 -25.72 -5.26 1.84
CA LEU A 270 -24.57 -4.36 1.72
C LEU A 270 -23.81 -4.59 0.40
N ALA A 271 -23.61 -5.84 0.00
CA ALA A 271 -22.95 -6.19 -1.27
C ALA A 271 -23.79 -5.80 -2.51
N GLY A 272 -25.11 -5.73 -2.38
CA GLY A 272 -26.03 -5.32 -3.44
C GLY A 272 -26.21 -3.82 -3.60
N ALA A 273 -25.85 -3.01 -2.59
CA ALA A 273 -26.13 -1.57 -2.57
C ALA A 273 -25.17 -0.76 -3.47
N GLU A 274 -23.91 -1.13 -3.57
CA GLU A 274 -22.92 -0.56 -4.54
C GLU A 274 -21.78 -1.55 -4.73
N VAL A 275 -21.90 -2.42 -5.73
CA VAL A 275 -20.76 -3.27 -6.13
C VAL A 275 -19.78 -2.41 -6.90
N ALA A 276 -18.83 -1.80 -6.22
CA ALA A 276 -17.57 -1.49 -6.88
C ALA A 276 -16.92 -2.83 -7.23
N ILE A 277 -16.61 -3.01 -8.51
CA ILE A 277 -15.90 -4.15 -9.04
C ILE A 277 -14.59 -4.28 -8.28
N VAL A 278 -14.58 -5.09 -7.22
CA VAL A 278 -13.33 -5.62 -6.69
C VAL A 278 -12.86 -6.59 -7.77
N THR A 279 -11.99 -6.12 -8.64
CA THR A 279 -11.29 -6.99 -9.58
C THR A 279 -10.56 -8.02 -8.72
N PRO A 280 -10.90 -9.33 -8.83
CA PRO A 280 -10.14 -10.34 -8.11
C PRO A 280 -8.72 -10.28 -8.65
N VAL A 281 -7.79 -9.80 -7.85
CA VAL A 281 -6.36 -9.92 -8.16
C VAL A 281 -6.11 -11.42 -8.20
N ALA A 282 -5.74 -11.93 -9.36
CA ALA A 282 -5.47 -13.34 -9.56
C ALA A 282 -4.34 -13.77 -8.59
N GLY A 283 -4.69 -14.54 -7.56
CA GLY A 283 -3.78 -14.99 -6.51
C GLY A 283 -4.26 -14.78 -5.07
N THR A 284 -5.25 -13.90 -4.81
CA THR A 284 -5.75 -13.60 -3.45
C THR A 284 -7.06 -14.32 -3.10
N THR A 285 -7.65 -15.06 -4.02
CA THR A 285 -8.99 -15.68 -3.88
C THR A 285 -9.02 -17.00 -3.09
N ARG A 286 -8.02 -17.30 -2.24
CA ARG A 286 -8.05 -18.52 -1.41
C ARG A 286 -8.65 -18.32 -0.02
N ASP A 287 -8.90 -17.11 0.44
CA ASP A 287 -9.46 -16.83 1.76
C ASP A 287 -10.93 -16.41 1.66
N LYS A 288 -11.83 -17.37 1.86
CA LYS A 288 -13.30 -17.22 1.81
C LYS A 288 -13.91 -16.44 2.98
N VAL A 289 -13.11 -15.84 3.85
CA VAL A 289 -13.54 -15.30 5.14
C VAL A 289 -13.78 -13.79 5.12
N THR A 290 -13.20 -13.07 4.15
CA THR A 290 -13.30 -11.62 4.06
C THR A 290 -14.00 -11.23 2.77
N GLN A 291 -15.10 -10.47 2.86
CA GLN A 291 -15.76 -9.86 1.72
C GLN A 291 -15.46 -8.36 1.70
N ALA A 292 -14.80 -7.89 0.65
CA ALA A 292 -14.56 -6.47 0.45
C ALA A 292 -15.77 -5.83 -0.26
N ILE A 293 -16.31 -4.78 0.34
CA ILE A 293 -17.35 -3.92 -0.23
C ILE A 293 -16.89 -2.47 -0.21
N GLN A 294 -17.64 -1.59 -0.85
CA GLN A 294 -17.38 -0.15 -0.77
C GLN A 294 -18.61 0.55 -0.18
N ILE A 295 -18.39 1.45 0.80
CA ILE A 295 -19.43 2.31 1.35
C ILE A 295 -18.93 3.75 1.24
N ASP A 296 -19.63 4.59 0.49
CA ASP A 296 -19.28 6.01 0.24
C ASP A 296 -17.82 6.21 -0.22
N GLY A 297 -17.32 5.29 -1.04
CA GLY A 297 -15.95 5.32 -1.56
C GLY A 297 -14.87 4.81 -0.61
N VAL A 298 -15.24 4.38 0.62
CA VAL A 298 -14.32 3.77 1.58
C VAL A 298 -14.37 2.25 1.42
N PRO A 299 -13.24 1.56 1.23
CA PRO A 299 -13.18 0.11 1.25
C PRO A 299 -13.57 -0.41 2.64
N VAL A 300 -14.42 -1.43 2.69
CA VAL A 300 -14.85 -2.08 3.94
C VAL A 300 -14.62 -3.58 3.80
N ASN A 301 -13.75 -4.13 4.62
CA ASN A 301 -13.46 -5.55 4.70
C ASN A 301 -14.37 -6.18 5.75
N ILE A 302 -15.35 -6.95 5.32
CA ILE A 302 -16.30 -7.60 6.23
C ILE A 302 -15.79 -9.00 6.57
N ILE A 303 -15.62 -9.23 7.87
CA ILE A 303 -15.19 -10.49 8.47
C ILE A 303 -16.40 -11.17 9.09
N ASP A 304 -16.86 -12.29 8.50
CA ASP A 304 -18.01 -13.04 9.05
C ASP A 304 -17.53 -14.07 10.08
N THR A 305 -18.04 -13.95 11.30
CA THR A 305 -17.73 -14.87 12.39
C THR A 305 -18.55 -16.17 12.34
N ALA A 306 -19.43 -16.37 11.37
CA ALA A 306 -20.27 -17.58 11.29
C ALA A 306 -19.45 -18.87 11.11
N GLY A 307 -18.25 -18.78 10.51
CA GLY A 307 -17.32 -19.88 10.28
C GLY A 307 -16.34 -20.18 11.45
N LEU A 308 -16.40 -19.45 12.56
CA LEU A 308 -15.45 -19.57 13.69
C LEU A 308 -15.73 -20.74 14.65
N ARG A 309 -16.66 -21.63 14.32
CA ARG A 309 -16.97 -22.78 15.17
C ARG A 309 -15.90 -23.85 15.01
N GLU A 310 -15.50 -24.45 16.14
CA GLU A 310 -14.54 -25.56 16.15
C GLU A 310 -15.00 -26.72 15.26
N THR A 311 -14.13 -27.11 14.33
CA THR A 311 -14.33 -28.28 13.47
C THR A 311 -13.15 -29.22 13.66
N GLY A 312 -13.38 -30.51 13.38
CA GLY A 312 -12.35 -31.56 13.47
C GLY A 312 -11.43 -31.62 12.25
N ASP A 313 -11.62 -30.78 11.24
CA ASP A 313 -10.84 -30.79 9.98
C ASP A 313 -9.63 -29.83 10.08
N GLU A 314 -8.44 -30.32 9.71
CA GLU A 314 -7.18 -29.61 9.81
C GLU A 314 -7.11 -28.41 8.85
N VAL A 315 -7.75 -28.48 7.68
CA VAL A 315 -7.82 -27.38 6.70
C VAL A 315 -8.74 -26.27 7.22
N GLU A 316 -9.86 -26.62 7.85
CA GLU A 316 -10.77 -25.65 8.47
C GLU A 316 -10.14 -24.97 9.69
N ARG A 317 -9.32 -25.70 10.48
CA ARG A 317 -8.58 -25.12 11.62
C ARG A 317 -7.62 -24.01 11.19
N ILE A 318 -6.94 -24.16 10.05
CA ILE A 318 -6.06 -23.11 9.50
C ILE A 318 -6.89 -21.89 9.08
N GLY A 319 -8.06 -22.10 8.47
CA GLY A 319 -9.00 -21.03 8.12
C GLY A 319 -9.51 -20.28 9.35
N ILE A 320 -9.87 -20.99 10.39
CA ILE A 320 -10.31 -20.43 11.68
C ILE A 320 -9.20 -19.59 12.33
N ALA A 321 -7.96 -20.07 12.36
CA ALA A 321 -6.84 -19.33 12.93
C ALA A 321 -6.62 -17.98 12.22
N ARG A 322 -6.67 -17.97 10.90
CA ARG A 322 -6.58 -16.74 10.10
C ARG A 322 -7.74 -15.77 10.35
N THR A 323 -8.95 -16.30 10.49
CA THR A 323 -10.11 -15.44 10.81
C THR A 323 -9.92 -14.77 12.17
N TRP A 324 -9.35 -15.45 13.14
CA TRP A 324 -9.03 -14.87 14.44
C TRP A 324 -7.96 -13.78 14.37
N GLU A 325 -6.97 -13.94 13.49
CA GLU A 325 -5.98 -12.87 13.22
C GLU A 325 -6.63 -11.61 12.66
N GLU A 326 -7.62 -11.78 11.78
CA GLU A 326 -8.38 -10.63 11.22
C GLU A 326 -9.34 -10.01 12.24
N VAL A 327 -10.00 -10.80 13.08
CA VAL A 327 -10.83 -10.29 14.19
C VAL A 327 -9.99 -9.42 15.15
N ALA A 328 -8.73 -9.81 15.40
CA ALA A 328 -7.82 -9.02 16.24
C ALA A 328 -7.42 -7.65 15.64
N LYS A 329 -7.67 -7.44 14.34
CA LYS A 329 -7.41 -6.17 13.63
C LYS A 329 -8.69 -5.36 13.37
N ALA A 330 -9.82 -5.73 13.99
CA ALA A 330 -11.10 -5.07 13.78
C ALA A 330 -11.06 -3.59 14.15
N ASP A 331 -11.57 -2.75 13.25
CA ASP A 331 -11.77 -1.32 13.51
C ASP A 331 -13.16 -1.04 14.10
N VAL A 332 -14.16 -1.88 13.76
CA VAL A 332 -15.55 -1.79 14.23
C VAL A 332 -16.17 -3.18 14.32
N ILE A 333 -17.05 -3.38 15.30
CA ILE A 333 -17.88 -4.58 15.42
C ILE A 333 -19.32 -4.20 15.17
N LEU A 334 -19.96 -4.92 14.25
CA LEU A 334 -21.40 -4.92 14.11
C LEU A 334 -21.99 -6.12 14.86
N HIS A 335 -22.52 -5.88 16.06
CA HIS A 335 -23.15 -6.92 16.86
C HIS A 335 -24.64 -7.02 16.50
N LEU A 336 -25.01 -8.03 15.69
CA LEU A 336 -26.36 -8.27 15.26
C LEU A 336 -27.17 -9.00 16.33
N GLN A 337 -28.35 -8.46 16.63
CA GLN A 337 -29.31 -9.00 17.58
C GLN A 337 -30.70 -9.08 16.92
N THR A 338 -31.56 -9.97 17.41
CA THR A 338 -32.97 -10.01 16.98
C THR A 338 -33.80 -9.08 17.85
N ALA A 339 -34.75 -8.38 17.28
CA ALA A 339 -35.69 -7.51 18.04
C ALA A 339 -36.32 -8.28 19.21
N GLY A 340 -36.39 -7.65 20.39
CA GLY A 340 -36.87 -8.26 21.61
C GLY A 340 -35.93 -9.19 22.36
N HIS A 341 -34.71 -9.44 21.83
CA HIS A 341 -33.69 -10.27 22.46
C HIS A 341 -32.36 -9.49 22.56
N VAL A 342 -31.87 -9.30 23.78
CA VAL A 342 -30.58 -8.69 24.03
C VAL A 342 -29.60 -9.80 24.37
N ASP A 343 -28.69 -10.09 23.45
CA ASP A 343 -27.65 -11.07 23.62
C ASP A 343 -26.33 -10.40 23.99
N ALA A 344 -25.56 -11.01 24.91
CA ALA A 344 -24.17 -10.61 25.13
C ALA A 344 -23.32 -10.99 23.90
N LEU A 345 -22.24 -10.23 23.66
CA LEU A 345 -21.23 -10.60 22.68
C LEU A 345 -20.58 -11.91 23.11
N ASP A 346 -20.31 -12.80 22.14
CA ASP A 346 -19.63 -14.07 22.38
C ASP A 346 -18.29 -13.82 23.11
N ALA A 347 -18.07 -14.58 24.21
CA ALA A 347 -16.92 -14.36 25.09
C ALA A 347 -15.58 -14.61 24.39
N ASP A 348 -15.53 -15.57 23.45
CA ASP A 348 -14.33 -15.85 22.69
C ASP A 348 -13.99 -14.74 21.70
N ILE A 349 -15.02 -14.13 21.10
CA ILE A 349 -14.87 -12.95 20.26
C ILE A 349 -14.42 -11.78 21.13
N ALA A 350 -15.10 -11.51 22.24
CA ALA A 350 -14.78 -10.39 23.12
C ALA A 350 -13.34 -10.44 23.65
N ALA A 351 -12.85 -11.64 23.98
CA ALA A 351 -11.49 -11.85 24.50
C ALA A 351 -10.36 -11.56 23.48
N ARG A 352 -10.66 -11.62 22.18
CA ARG A 352 -9.66 -11.46 21.11
C ARG A 352 -9.74 -10.12 20.37
N LEU A 353 -10.70 -9.28 20.73
CA LEU A 353 -10.85 -7.95 20.16
C LEU A 353 -9.77 -6.99 20.65
N PRO A 354 -9.38 -6.00 19.82
CA PRO A 354 -8.53 -4.90 20.29
C PRO A 354 -9.20 -4.14 21.43
N ALA A 355 -8.38 -3.65 22.36
CA ALA A 355 -8.87 -2.77 23.42
C ALA A 355 -9.52 -1.52 22.80
N ASN A 356 -10.72 -1.17 23.28
CA ASN A 356 -11.48 0.02 22.85
C ASN A 356 -12.04 -0.02 21.42
N VAL A 357 -12.21 -1.20 20.80
CA VAL A 357 -12.89 -1.27 19.51
C VAL A 357 -14.38 -0.88 19.69
N PRO A 358 -14.92 0.04 18.86
CA PRO A 358 -16.31 0.43 18.95
C PRO A 358 -17.24 -0.71 18.56
N ILE A 359 -18.31 -0.92 19.35
CA ILE A 359 -19.34 -1.93 19.10
C ILE A 359 -20.62 -1.20 18.70
N VAL A 360 -21.06 -1.42 17.47
CA VAL A 360 -22.34 -0.94 16.97
C VAL A 360 -23.37 -2.07 17.08
N ARG A 361 -24.42 -1.86 17.86
CA ARG A 361 -25.52 -2.82 17.98
C ARG A 361 -26.47 -2.66 16.80
N VAL A 362 -26.75 -3.75 16.09
CA VAL A 362 -27.67 -3.78 14.97
C VAL A 362 -28.85 -4.67 15.33
N VAL A 363 -30.02 -4.08 15.57
CA VAL A 363 -31.24 -4.83 15.86
C VAL A 363 -31.94 -5.16 14.53
N ASN A 364 -31.94 -6.44 14.20
CA ASN A 364 -32.53 -6.97 12.97
C ASN A 364 -33.90 -7.62 13.24
N LYS A 365 -34.65 -7.89 12.17
CA LYS A 365 -36.00 -8.49 12.20
C LYS A 365 -37.00 -7.66 13.00
N ILE A 366 -36.86 -6.33 12.90
CA ILE A 366 -37.75 -5.37 13.60
C ILE A 366 -39.19 -5.46 13.08
N ASP A 367 -39.41 -5.95 11.85
CA ASP A 367 -40.69 -6.28 11.27
C ASP A 367 -41.50 -7.29 12.12
N LEU A 368 -40.82 -8.27 12.74
CA LEU A 368 -41.44 -9.26 13.61
C LEU A 368 -41.90 -8.65 14.96
N ALA A 369 -41.26 -7.56 15.37
CA ALA A 369 -41.63 -6.83 16.61
C ALA A 369 -42.59 -5.64 16.34
N GLY A 370 -42.93 -5.38 15.07
CA GLY A 370 -43.74 -4.23 14.69
C GLY A 370 -43.07 -2.87 14.91
N GLU A 371 -41.74 -2.85 14.98
CA GLU A 371 -40.94 -1.66 15.21
C GLU A 371 -40.48 -1.02 13.89
N GLY A 372 -40.38 0.32 13.86
CA GLY A 372 -39.81 1.06 12.74
C GLY A 372 -38.29 1.18 12.84
N ALA A 373 -37.64 1.39 11.70
CA ALA A 373 -36.19 1.63 11.66
C ALA A 373 -35.81 2.93 12.40
N ARG A 374 -34.85 2.87 13.30
CA ARG A 374 -34.36 4.02 14.07
C ARG A 374 -32.87 3.89 14.36
N ILE A 375 -32.20 5.00 14.55
CA ILE A 375 -30.82 5.09 15.01
C ILE A 375 -30.82 5.68 16.41
N GLU A 376 -30.29 4.93 17.37
CA GLU A 376 -30.08 5.36 18.75
C GLU A 376 -28.61 5.57 18.99
N ARG A 377 -28.20 6.73 19.50
CA ARG A 377 -26.86 6.96 19.98
C ARG A 377 -26.82 6.64 21.47
N ALA A 378 -25.93 5.74 21.87
CA ALA A 378 -25.63 5.59 23.29
C ALA A 378 -24.90 6.86 23.76
N GLU A 379 -25.37 7.46 24.85
CA GLU A 379 -24.70 8.56 25.55
C GLU A 379 -23.40 8.11 26.22
#